data_6881541c12cb39da6f417314f656431d
#
_entry.id   6881541c12cb39da6f417314f656431d
#
_cell.length_a   1.000
_cell.length_b   1.000
_cell.length_c   1.000
_cell.angle_alpha   90.00
_cell.angle_beta   90.00
_cell.angle_gamma   90.00
#
_symmetry.space_group_name_H-M   'P 1'
#
loop_
_entity.id
_entity.type
_entity.pdbx_description
1 polymer ?
#
loop_
_entity_poly.entity_id
_entity_poly.type
_entity_poly.pdbx_seq_one_letter_code
_entity_poly.pdbx_strand_id
1 'polypeptide(L)'
;MILNLDTKYDVLYVTIADRSHSYGDESDDGVVTMRDMTTDEITGFIIFDFMKKYKAGILPKLNLPIKIIFSPSDIQRIQKGKIVI
;
A
#
# COMPACT_ATOMS: atom_id res chain seq x y z
N MET A 1 9.79 -3.98 5.43
CA MET A 1 8.63 -3.36 4.78
C MET A 1 8.02 -2.35 5.74
N ILE A 2 7.67 -1.20 5.24
CA ILE A 2 7.10 -0.11 6.04
C ILE A 2 5.69 0.18 5.52
N LEU A 3 4.72 0.21 6.44
CA LEU A 3 3.34 0.60 6.14
C LEU A 3 3.04 1.93 6.84
N ASN A 4 2.54 2.89 6.08
CA ASN A 4 2.23 4.22 6.60
C ASN A 4 0.88 4.69 6.02
N LEU A 5 -0.13 4.86 6.89
CA LEU A 5 -1.45 5.34 6.49
C LEU A 5 -1.55 6.85 6.70
N ASP A 6 -1.82 7.56 5.60
CA ASP A 6 -2.26 8.94 5.68
C ASP A 6 -3.75 8.93 6.03
N THR A 7 -4.08 9.23 7.30
CA THR A 7 -5.46 9.18 7.78
C THR A 7 -6.32 10.32 7.26
N LYS A 8 -5.70 11.42 6.86
CA LYS A 8 -6.42 12.58 6.32
C LYS A 8 -6.99 12.29 4.93
N TYR A 9 -6.18 11.64 4.08
CA TYR A 9 -6.57 11.34 2.70
C TYR A 9 -6.92 9.87 2.47
N ASP A 10 -6.81 9.04 3.49
CA ASP A 10 -7.10 7.61 3.44
C ASP A 10 -6.24 6.87 2.39
N VAL A 11 -4.95 7.13 2.41
CA VAL A 11 -3.98 6.53 1.48
C VAL A 11 -2.97 5.71 2.26
N LEU A 12 -2.85 4.42 1.93
CA LEU A 12 -1.83 3.56 2.52
C LEU A 12 -0.61 3.49 1.60
N TYR A 13 0.54 3.86 2.16
CA TYR A 13 1.85 3.72 1.50
C TYR A 13 2.55 2.48 2.03
N VAL A 14 2.92 1.58 1.14
CA VAL A 14 3.73 0.40 1.47
C VAL A 14 5.09 0.56 0.82
N THR A 15 6.14 0.63 1.62
CA THR A 15 7.51 0.78 1.15
C THR A 15 8.28 -0.51 1.37
N ILE A 16 8.86 -1.05 0.30
CA ILE A 16 9.63 -2.31 0.32
C ILE A 16 11.12 -1.99 0.21
N ALA A 17 11.47 -1.05 -0.65
CA ALA A 17 12.84 -0.62 -0.89
C ALA A 17 12.88 0.89 -1.12
N ASP A 18 14.07 1.46 -1.34
CA ASP A 18 14.25 2.88 -1.63
C ASP A 18 13.47 3.28 -2.89
N ARG A 19 12.61 4.30 -2.76
CA ARG A 19 11.76 4.81 -3.84
C ARG A 19 12.28 6.07 -4.52
N SER A 20 13.49 6.51 -4.20
CA SER A 20 14.02 7.79 -4.70
C SER A 20 14.12 7.86 -6.23
N HIS A 21 14.24 6.72 -6.90
CA HIS A 21 14.28 6.61 -8.36
C HIS A 21 13.18 5.69 -8.89
N SER A 22 11.97 5.83 -8.35
CA SER A 22 10.84 4.98 -8.72
C SER A 22 9.80 5.76 -9.51
N TYR A 23 9.04 5.04 -10.33
CA TYR A 23 7.85 5.56 -11.01
C TYR A 23 6.61 4.76 -10.58
N GLY A 24 5.44 5.37 -10.73
CA GLY A 24 4.16 4.74 -10.38
C GLY A 24 3.46 4.16 -11.61
N ASP A 25 2.92 2.95 -11.44
CA ASP A 25 2.10 2.26 -12.43
C ASP A 25 0.73 1.99 -11.80
N GLU A 26 -0.28 2.75 -12.22
CA GLU A 26 -1.62 2.72 -11.63
C GLU A 26 -2.48 1.65 -12.28
N SER A 27 -3.14 0.83 -11.45
CA SER A 27 -4.13 -0.14 -11.89
C SER A 27 -5.55 0.39 -11.72
N ASP A 28 -6.53 -0.27 -12.36
CA ASP A 28 -7.93 0.15 -12.34
C ASP A 28 -8.59 0.08 -10.97
N ASP A 29 -8.02 -0.70 -10.05
CA ASP A 29 -8.56 -0.89 -8.69
C ASP A 29 -8.05 0.14 -7.67
N GLY A 30 -7.36 1.19 -8.11
CA GLY A 30 -6.85 2.24 -7.24
C GLY A 30 -5.59 1.85 -6.48
N VAL A 31 -4.79 0.95 -7.05
CA VAL A 31 -3.49 0.57 -6.53
C VAL A 31 -2.41 1.10 -7.47
N VAL A 32 -1.43 1.80 -6.92
CA VAL A 32 -0.25 2.25 -7.68
C VAL A 32 0.94 1.39 -7.27
N THR A 33 1.49 0.66 -8.23
CA THR A 33 2.72 -0.11 -8.02
C THR A 33 3.92 0.79 -8.32
N MET A 34 4.84 0.91 -7.34
CA MET A 34 6.07 1.70 -7.51
C MET A 34 7.19 0.77 -7.98
N ARG A 35 7.87 1.18 -9.05
CA ARG A 35 8.95 0.41 -9.66
C ARG A 35 10.20 1.25 -9.81
N ASP A 36 11.35 0.64 -9.63
CA ASP A 36 12.65 1.29 -9.89
C ASP A 36 12.79 1.60 -11.39
N MET A 37 13.18 2.82 -11.71
CA MET A 37 13.29 3.29 -13.09
C MET A 37 14.37 2.57 -13.90
N THR A 38 15.37 2.00 -13.22
CA THR A 38 16.49 1.32 -13.85
C THR A 38 16.28 -0.18 -13.99
N THR A 39 15.83 -0.84 -12.89
CA THR A 39 15.72 -2.30 -12.80
C THR A 39 14.30 -2.80 -13.04
N ASP A 40 13.30 -1.92 -12.93
CA ASP A 40 11.87 -2.24 -12.97
C ASP A 40 11.41 -3.12 -11.79
N GLU A 41 12.24 -3.28 -10.77
CA GLU A 41 11.88 -4.01 -9.56
C GLU A 41 10.85 -3.21 -8.74
N ILE A 42 9.97 -3.94 -8.06
CA ILE A 42 8.93 -3.32 -7.21
C ILE A 42 9.58 -2.76 -5.95
N THR A 43 9.41 -1.46 -5.70
CA THR A 43 9.92 -0.77 -4.52
C THR A 43 8.85 -0.49 -3.48
N GLY A 44 7.59 -0.64 -3.85
CA GLY A 44 6.46 -0.44 -2.95
C GLY A 44 5.16 -0.36 -3.72
N PHE A 45 4.09 -0.01 -3.01
CA PHE A 45 2.80 0.27 -3.65
C PHE A 45 1.96 1.18 -2.76
N ILE A 46 0.92 1.75 -3.38
CA ILE A 46 0.03 2.72 -2.73
C ILE A 46 -1.40 2.25 -2.95
N ILE A 47 -2.19 2.23 -1.87
CA ILE A 47 -3.61 1.89 -1.94
C ILE A 47 -4.42 3.13 -1.59
N PHE A 48 -5.17 3.66 -2.54
CA PHE A 48 -6.08 4.78 -2.32
C PHE A 48 -7.39 4.29 -1.69
N ASP A 49 -8.01 5.14 -0.88
CA ASP A 49 -9.25 4.82 -0.17
C ASP A 49 -9.14 3.55 0.67
N PHE A 50 -8.04 3.42 1.42
CA PHE A 50 -7.67 2.19 2.10
C PHE A 50 -8.73 1.75 3.12
N MET A 51 -9.10 2.62 4.07
CA MET A 51 -10.08 2.27 5.10
C MET A 51 -11.47 2.08 4.51
N LYS A 52 -11.82 2.85 3.50
CA LYS A 52 -13.07 2.69 2.77
C LYS A 52 -13.15 1.30 2.11
N LYS A 53 -12.07 0.86 1.47
CA LYS A 53 -11.97 -0.47 0.87
C LYS A 53 -12.01 -1.57 1.93
N TYR A 54 -11.33 -1.36 3.06
CA TYR A 54 -11.37 -2.30 4.17
C TYR A 54 -12.80 -2.51 4.68
N LYS A 55 -13.51 -1.43 4.95
CA LYS A 55 -14.89 -1.48 5.45
C LYS A 55 -15.85 -2.10 4.45
N ALA A 56 -15.59 -1.93 3.16
CA ALA A 56 -16.37 -2.54 2.09
C ALA A 56 -16.02 -4.01 1.83
N GLY A 57 -15.00 -4.55 2.48
CA GLY A 57 -14.57 -5.94 2.32
C GLY A 57 -13.88 -6.24 1.01
N ILE A 58 -13.36 -5.23 0.30
CA ILE A 58 -12.74 -5.41 -1.02
C ILE A 58 -11.22 -5.51 -0.99
N LEU A 59 -10.56 -5.30 0.15
CA LEU A 59 -9.10 -5.44 0.21
C LEU A 59 -8.59 -6.80 -0.30
N PRO A 60 -9.21 -7.94 0.06
CA PRO A 60 -8.75 -9.25 -0.45
C PRO A 60 -8.90 -9.42 -1.96
N LYS A 61 -9.74 -8.59 -2.60
CA LYS A 61 -9.99 -8.65 -4.04
C LYS A 61 -9.03 -7.79 -4.85
N LEU A 62 -8.21 -6.95 -4.20
CA LEU A 62 -7.24 -6.12 -4.87
C LEU A 62 -6.11 -6.97 -5.43
N ASN A 63 -5.65 -6.61 -6.63
CA ASN A 63 -4.49 -7.24 -7.24
C ASN A 63 -3.22 -6.54 -6.78
N LEU A 64 -2.73 -6.89 -5.60
CA LEU A 64 -1.53 -6.29 -5.04
C LEU A 64 -0.27 -6.93 -5.63
N PRO A 65 0.81 -6.15 -5.84
CA PRO A 65 2.07 -6.68 -6.36
C PRO A 65 2.72 -7.69 -5.40
N ILE A 66 2.46 -7.53 -4.10
CA ILE A 66 2.82 -8.49 -3.06
C ILE A 66 1.56 -8.75 -2.25
N LYS A 67 1.22 -10.03 -2.08
CA LYS A 67 0.01 -10.39 -1.35
C LYS A 67 0.18 -10.12 0.14
N ILE A 68 -0.64 -9.21 0.67
CA ILE A 68 -0.71 -8.90 2.09
C ILE A 68 -2.13 -9.13 2.57
N ILE A 69 -2.26 -9.84 3.70
CA ILE A 69 -3.54 -10.03 4.38
C ILE A 69 -3.54 -9.15 5.61
N PHE A 70 -4.49 -8.22 5.67
CA PHE A 70 -4.64 -7.31 6.79
C PHE A 70 -5.62 -7.88 7.82
N SER A 71 -5.12 -8.24 9.01
CA SER A 71 -5.98 -8.63 10.13
C SER A 71 -6.59 -7.39 10.79
N PRO A 72 -7.68 -7.52 11.56
CA PRO A 72 -8.22 -6.40 12.34
C PRO A 72 -7.18 -5.76 13.27
N SER A 73 -6.28 -6.57 13.83
CA SER A 73 -5.17 -6.09 14.66
C SER A 73 -4.20 -5.22 13.86
N ASP A 74 -3.85 -5.63 12.63
CA ASP A 74 -2.99 -4.86 11.74
C ASP A 74 -3.63 -3.51 11.39
N ILE A 75 -4.94 -3.50 11.12
CA ILE A 75 -5.68 -2.28 10.80
C ILE A 75 -5.61 -1.29 11.96
N GLN A 76 -5.80 -1.75 13.20
CA GLN A 76 -5.70 -0.89 14.39
C GLN A 76 -4.30 -0.30 14.54
N ARG A 77 -3.27 -1.10 14.31
CA ARG A 77 -1.88 -0.64 14.39
C ARG A 77 -1.56 0.38 13.31
N ILE A 78 -2.01 0.15 12.09
CA ILE A 78 -1.82 1.08 10.95
C ILE A 78 -2.47 2.43 11.23
N GLN A 79 -3.67 2.45 11.82
CA GLN A 79 -4.38 3.68 12.17
C GLN A 79 -3.66 4.50 13.25
N LYS A 80 -2.86 3.86 14.10
CA LYS A 80 -2.13 4.53 15.18
C LYS A 80 -0.79 5.08 14.74
N GLY A 81 -0.28 4.65 13.60
CA GLY A 81 0.97 5.15 13.09
C GLY A 81 1.69 4.16 12.17
N LYS A 82 2.90 4.54 11.81
CA LYS A 82 3.76 3.77 10.91
C LYS A 82 4.13 2.42 11.52
N ILE A 83 4.03 1.35 10.72
CA ILE A 83 4.44 0.00 11.09
C ILE A 83 5.65 -0.40 10.27
N VAL A 84 6.66 -0.97 10.94
CA VAL A 84 7.82 -1.59 10.30
C VAL A 84 7.71 -3.10 10.49
N ILE A 85 7.73 -3.82 9.40
CA ILE A 85 7.67 -5.28 9.39
C ILE A 85 9.02 -5.84 8.93
#